data_c891fb58fdb689dfe54d4d2517b4c156
#
_entry.id   c891fb58fdb689dfe54d4d2517b4c156
#
_cell.length_a   1.000
_cell.length_b   1.000
_cell.length_c   1.000
_cell.angle_alpha   90.00
_cell.angle_beta   90.00
_cell.angle_gamma   90.00
#
_symmetry.space_group_name_H-M   'P 1'
#
loop_
_entity.id
_entity.type
_entity.pdbx_description
1 polymer ?
#
loop_
_entity_poly.entity_id
_entity_poly.type
_entity_poly.pdbx_seq_one_letter_code
_entity_poly.pdbx_strand_id
1 'polypeptide(L)'
;MKKQQLRYFVEVVDSGSINKASEKLYVSQPSLSRSIQALEEEMGKELIIRSNHGVSLTPTGRLMYYYAQSILSQFQVLERLKDVSEEKLYSKLTVSVDSVFLRDDLILQFYKHMQSATTEIHMIETTAEQVLSNVSEMKSEIGITILNDYQLSIFRKMADAKEVELSILGEGSLYVHINEKNLDELVEEKDARDFLDFTLIHLPYDFFSNLNMSLTMDGVQLTSFKKTITMSNYHAIINMLNHTDAFMLGNKWQIEELKHSHIHSMRIRNCDIQKYFVIIRRNREVLSEAGKVFLEIIHETYADM
;
A
#
# COMPACT_ATOMS: atom_id res chain seq x y z
N MET A 1 -27.63 -2.33 -15.02
CA MET A 1 -27.56 -1.18 -14.10
C MET A 1 -26.87 -0.01 -14.79
N LYS A 2 -27.45 1.21 -14.71
CA LYS A 2 -26.96 2.43 -15.39
C LYS A 2 -26.67 3.52 -14.36
N LYS A 3 -25.68 4.40 -14.62
CA LYS A 3 -25.37 5.57 -13.76
C LYS A 3 -26.62 6.37 -13.39
N GLN A 4 -27.51 6.59 -14.36
CA GLN A 4 -28.76 7.33 -14.15
C GLN A 4 -29.71 6.66 -13.16
N GLN A 5 -29.80 5.33 -13.16
CA GLN A 5 -30.62 4.58 -12.20
C GLN A 5 -30.08 4.73 -10.77
N LEU A 6 -28.75 4.66 -10.60
CA LEU A 6 -28.09 4.90 -9.30
C LEU A 6 -28.35 6.31 -8.80
N ARG A 7 -28.22 7.33 -9.66
CA ARG A 7 -28.50 8.72 -9.32
C ARG A 7 -29.96 8.92 -8.90
N TYR A 8 -30.89 8.32 -9.62
CA TYR A 8 -32.31 8.37 -9.30
C TYR A 8 -32.63 7.70 -7.98
N PHE A 9 -32.05 6.53 -7.73
CA PHE A 9 -32.22 5.80 -6.50
C PHE A 9 -31.70 6.60 -5.28
N VAL A 10 -30.47 7.14 -5.36
CA VAL A 10 -29.90 7.97 -4.30
C VAL A 10 -30.77 9.19 -4.02
N GLU A 11 -31.21 9.93 -5.05
CA GLU A 11 -32.06 11.12 -4.87
C GLU A 11 -33.44 10.77 -4.25
N VAL A 12 -34.03 9.63 -4.61
CA VAL A 12 -35.29 9.18 -4.00
C VAL A 12 -35.13 8.91 -2.51
N VAL A 13 -34.00 8.33 -2.12
CA VAL A 13 -33.67 8.05 -0.71
C VAL A 13 -33.43 9.35 0.05
N ASP A 14 -32.61 10.24 -0.50
CA ASP A 14 -32.25 11.53 0.13
C ASP A 14 -33.47 12.44 0.30
N SER A 15 -34.35 12.44 -0.68
CA SER A 15 -35.59 13.23 -0.62
C SER A 15 -36.70 12.61 0.26
N GLY A 16 -36.58 11.31 0.59
CA GLY A 16 -37.58 10.54 1.32
C GLY A 16 -38.91 10.41 0.58
N SER A 17 -38.98 10.84 -0.69
CA SER A 17 -40.22 10.88 -1.49
C SER A 17 -39.94 10.88 -2.98
N ILE A 18 -40.63 10.00 -3.71
CA ILE A 18 -40.48 9.93 -5.18
C ILE A 18 -40.95 11.25 -5.83
N ASN A 19 -41.97 11.90 -5.32
CA ASN A 19 -42.48 13.16 -5.86
C ASN A 19 -41.43 14.27 -5.69
N LYS A 20 -40.92 14.46 -4.48
CA LYS A 20 -39.86 15.47 -4.22
C LYS A 20 -38.59 15.19 -5.05
N ALA A 21 -38.19 13.93 -5.16
CA ALA A 21 -37.05 13.56 -5.99
C ALA A 21 -37.29 13.86 -7.49
N SER A 22 -38.52 13.61 -8.00
CA SER A 22 -38.86 13.89 -9.39
C SER A 22 -38.78 15.39 -9.72
N GLU A 23 -39.23 16.25 -8.80
CA GLU A 23 -39.10 17.70 -8.94
C GLU A 23 -37.64 18.15 -8.97
N LYS A 24 -36.81 17.67 -8.03
CA LYS A 24 -35.37 17.99 -8.00
C LYS A 24 -34.60 17.50 -9.24
N LEU A 25 -34.98 16.35 -9.76
CA LEU A 25 -34.35 15.75 -10.94
C LEU A 25 -34.90 16.26 -12.27
N TYR A 26 -35.96 17.08 -12.24
CA TYR A 26 -36.66 17.59 -13.41
C TYR A 26 -37.16 16.45 -14.32
N VAL A 27 -37.71 15.39 -13.74
CA VAL A 27 -38.29 14.24 -14.44
C VAL A 27 -39.71 13.97 -13.99
N SER A 28 -40.52 13.28 -14.83
CA SER A 28 -41.86 12.89 -14.40
C SER A 28 -41.79 11.77 -13.33
N GLN A 29 -42.68 11.84 -12.34
CA GLN A 29 -42.77 10.83 -11.28
C GLN A 29 -42.95 9.40 -11.84
N PRO A 30 -43.78 9.14 -12.87
CA PRO A 30 -43.90 7.81 -13.46
C PRO A 30 -42.58 7.30 -14.08
N SER A 31 -41.78 8.19 -14.68
CA SER A 31 -40.47 7.83 -15.23
C SER A 31 -39.50 7.45 -14.13
N LEU A 32 -39.44 8.25 -13.06
CA LEU A 32 -38.58 7.98 -11.91
C LEU A 32 -38.97 6.66 -11.25
N SER A 33 -40.26 6.44 -10.98
CA SER A 33 -40.77 5.20 -10.38
C SER A 33 -40.43 3.96 -11.21
N ARG A 34 -40.59 4.04 -12.55
CA ARG A 34 -40.19 2.94 -13.46
C ARG A 34 -38.70 2.67 -13.43
N SER A 35 -37.87 3.71 -13.32
CA SER A 35 -36.41 3.54 -13.25
C SER A 35 -35.99 2.83 -11.96
N ILE A 36 -36.62 3.14 -10.82
CA ILE A 36 -36.37 2.43 -9.55
C ILE A 36 -36.82 0.98 -9.67
N GLN A 37 -38.03 0.74 -10.20
CA GLN A 37 -38.56 -0.61 -10.37
C GLN A 37 -37.65 -1.46 -11.28
N ALA A 38 -37.17 -0.90 -12.38
CA ALA A 38 -36.23 -1.60 -13.28
C ALA A 38 -34.89 -1.92 -12.57
N LEU A 39 -34.44 -1.06 -11.65
CA LEU A 39 -33.25 -1.35 -10.83
C LEU A 39 -33.51 -2.49 -9.84
N GLU A 40 -34.68 -2.51 -9.19
CA GLU A 40 -35.10 -3.57 -8.27
C GLU A 40 -35.28 -4.91 -8.96
N GLU A 41 -35.87 -4.90 -10.17
CA GLU A 41 -36.01 -6.09 -11.04
C GLU A 41 -34.64 -6.65 -11.44
N GLU A 42 -33.71 -5.79 -11.86
CA GLU A 42 -32.34 -6.20 -12.22
C GLU A 42 -31.57 -6.79 -11.02
N MET A 43 -31.79 -6.24 -9.81
CA MET A 43 -31.20 -6.73 -8.57
C MET A 43 -31.91 -7.97 -8.01
N GLY A 44 -33.10 -8.27 -8.50
CA GLY A 44 -33.96 -9.36 -7.98
C GLY A 44 -34.41 -9.15 -6.53
N LYS A 45 -34.37 -7.90 -6.03
CA LYS A 45 -34.72 -7.55 -4.64
C LYS A 45 -35.32 -6.14 -4.57
N GLU A 46 -36.28 -5.95 -3.67
CA GLU A 46 -36.73 -4.62 -3.30
C GLU A 46 -35.63 -3.84 -2.57
N LEU A 47 -35.42 -2.60 -2.99
CA LEU A 47 -34.46 -1.69 -2.40
C LEU A 47 -35.14 -0.63 -1.52
N ILE A 48 -36.38 -0.26 -1.85
CA ILE A 48 -37.16 0.72 -1.11
C ILE A 48 -38.51 0.15 -0.64
N ILE A 49 -38.93 0.63 0.51
CA ILE A 49 -40.25 0.40 1.07
C ILE A 49 -41.05 1.70 0.89
N ARG A 50 -42.19 1.61 0.20
CA ARG A 50 -43.11 2.75 -0.04
C ARG A 50 -44.24 2.71 1.00
N SER A 51 -44.47 3.82 1.68
CA SER A 51 -45.50 3.97 2.66
C SER A 51 -46.20 5.35 2.57
N ASN A 52 -47.29 5.52 3.28
CA ASN A 52 -47.95 6.83 3.37
C ASN A 52 -47.06 7.90 4.05
N HIS A 53 -45.97 7.50 4.71
CA HIS A 53 -45.02 8.38 5.35
C HIS A 53 -43.82 8.70 4.46
N GLY A 54 -43.75 8.15 3.23
CA GLY A 54 -42.66 8.34 2.29
C GLY A 54 -41.94 7.06 1.93
N VAL A 55 -40.66 7.21 1.61
CA VAL A 55 -39.75 6.13 1.17
C VAL A 55 -38.74 5.82 2.28
N SER A 56 -38.58 4.54 2.58
CA SER A 56 -37.52 4.01 3.45
C SER A 56 -36.74 2.90 2.77
N LEU A 57 -35.55 2.59 3.27
CA LEU A 57 -34.66 1.57 2.68
C LEU A 57 -34.91 0.18 3.29
N THR A 58 -34.91 -0.85 2.43
CA THR A 58 -34.72 -2.24 2.88
C THR A 58 -33.28 -2.46 3.38
N PRO A 59 -32.95 -3.58 4.05
CA PRO A 59 -31.56 -3.92 4.38
C PRO A 59 -30.67 -3.96 3.15
N THR A 60 -31.12 -4.54 2.04
CA THR A 60 -30.41 -4.55 0.75
C THR A 60 -30.29 -3.14 0.17
N GLY A 61 -31.36 -2.32 0.29
CA GLY A 61 -31.37 -0.94 -0.15
C GLY A 61 -30.35 -0.07 0.57
N ARG A 62 -30.11 -0.28 1.88
CA ARG A 62 -29.05 0.44 2.62
C ARG A 62 -27.66 0.15 2.07
N LEU A 63 -27.36 -1.11 1.80
CA LEU A 63 -26.08 -1.51 1.21
C LEU A 63 -25.94 -0.93 -0.21
N MET A 64 -26.99 -1.05 -1.01
CA MET A 64 -27.03 -0.47 -2.35
C MET A 64 -26.85 1.04 -2.35
N TYR A 65 -27.45 1.76 -1.42
CA TYR A 65 -27.31 3.20 -1.26
C TYR A 65 -25.86 3.61 -0.99
N TYR A 66 -25.19 2.92 -0.05
CA TYR A 66 -23.79 3.16 0.27
C TYR A 66 -22.87 3.02 -0.97
N TYR A 67 -23.01 1.89 -1.69
CA TYR A 67 -22.21 1.68 -2.91
C TYR A 67 -22.60 2.62 -4.05
N ALA A 68 -23.88 2.94 -4.22
CA ALA A 68 -24.34 3.88 -5.23
C ALA A 68 -23.75 5.28 -5.04
N GLN A 69 -23.71 5.78 -3.79
CA GLN A 69 -23.06 7.06 -3.48
C GLN A 69 -21.57 7.03 -3.80
N SER A 70 -20.86 5.97 -3.43
CA SER A 70 -19.44 5.80 -3.74
C SER A 70 -19.18 5.81 -5.24
N ILE A 71 -19.93 5.03 -6.01
CA ILE A 71 -19.82 4.98 -7.48
C ILE A 71 -20.11 6.35 -8.10
N LEU A 72 -21.17 7.03 -7.66
CA LEU A 72 -21.52 8.36 -8.19
C LEU A 72 -20.45 9.41 -7.88
N SER A 73 -19.84 9.35 -6.70
CA SER A 73 -18.69 10.20 -6.34
C SER A 73 -17.50 9.97 -7.28
N GLN A 74 -17.17 8.71 -7.57
CA GLN A 74 -16.11 8.37 -8.52
C GLN A 74 -16.43 8.89 -9.93
N PHE A 75 -17.68 8.78 -10.39
CA PHE A 75 -18.08 9.39 -11.65
C PHE A 75 -17.92 10.91 -11.68
N GLN A 76 -18.20 11.60 -10.57
CA GLN A 76 -17.97 13.06 -10.49
C GLN A 76 -16.48 13.41 -10.62
N VAL A 77 -15.59 12.61 -10.05
CA VAL A 77 -14.14 12.76 -10.23
C VAL A 77 -13.78 12.62 -11.70
N LEU A 78 -14.26 11.56 -12.37
CA LEU A 78 -14.02 11.35 -13.81
C LEU A 78 -14.55 12.51 -14.68
N GLU A 79 -15.72 13.05 -14.35
CA GLU A 79 -16.29 14.19 -15.08
C GLU A 79 -15.44 15.45 -14.93
N ARG A 80 -14.82 15.66 -13.76
CA ARG A 80 -13.90 16.80 -13.52
C ARG A 80 -12.59 16.68 -14.31
N LEU A 81 -12.19 15.47 -14.74
CA LEU A 81 -10.98 15.31 -15.58
C LEU A 81 -11.10 16.05 -16.92
N LYS A 82 -12.32 16.34 -17.40
CA LYS A 82 -12.53 17.15 -18.61
C LYS A 82 -12.08 18.60 -18.46
N ASP A 83 -12.11 19.12 -17.24
CA ASP A 83 -11.83 20.52 -16.90
C ASP A 83 -10.41 20.68 -16.31
N VAL A 84 -9.66 19.58 -16.17
CA VAL A 84 -8.31 19.58 -15.61
C VAL A 84 -7.31 19.69 -16.76
N SER A 85 -6.46 20.75 -16.75
CA SER A 85 -5.32 20.83 -17.68
C SER A 85 -4.37 19.65 -17.47
N GLU A 86 -3.71 19.21 -18.54
CA GLU A 86 -2.74 18.10 -18.47
C GLU A 86 -1.70 18.31 -17.36
N GLU A 87 -1.23 19.55 -17.16
CA GLU A 87 -0.32 19.93 -16.06
C GLU A 87 -0.86 19.59 -14.66
N LYS A 88 -2.17 19.67 -14.43
CA LYS A 88 -2.80 19.31 -13.14
C LYS A 88 -3.06 17.81 -12.99
N LEU A 89 -3.22 17.07 -14.08
CA LEU A 89 -3.31 15.61 -14.07
C LEU A 89 -2.00 14.96 -13.62
N TYR A 90 -0.87 15.58 -13.95
CA TYR A 90 0.48 15.11 -13.59
C TYR A 90 0.94 15.51 -12.18
N SER A 91 0.11 16.15 -11.39
CA SER A 91 0.47 16.60 -10.05
C SER A 91 0.14 15.59 -8.93
N LYS A 92 -0.34 14.40 -9.27
CA LYS A 92 -0.64 13.34 -8.29
C LYS A 92 0.37 12.22 -8.39
N LEU A 93 1.09 11.97 -7.30
CA LEU A 93 1.98 10.80 -7.17
C LEU A 93 1.43 9.88 -6.08
N THR A 94 1.26 8.60 -6.40
CA THR A 94 1.00 7.55 -5.42
C THR A 94 2.10 6.51 -5.48
N VAL A 95 2.75 6.27 -4.34
CA VAL A 95 3.82 5.29 -4.19
C VAL A 95 3.39 4.25 -3.17
N SER A 96 3.51 2.97 -3.50
CA SER A 96 3.33 1.86 -2.57
C SER A 96 4.68 1.28 -2.17
N VAL A 97 4.88 1.04 -0.88
CA VAL A 97 6.16 0.62 -0.30
C VAL A 97 5.97 -0.60 0.59
N ASP A 98 6.89 -1.55 0.50
CA ASP A 98 6.99 -2.71 1.39
C ASP A 98 8.41 -2.89 1.91
N SER A 99 8.52 -3.21 3.20
CA SER A 99 9.78 -3.59 3.87
C SER A 99 10.92 -2.57 3.77
N VAL A 100 10.63 -1.35 3.32
CA VAL A 100 11.58 -0.22 3.25
C VAL A 100 11.08 0.87 4.18
N PHE A 101 11.92 1.24 5.13
CA PHE A 101 11.74 2.50 5.84
C PHE A 101 12.33 3.60 4.96
N LEU A 102 11.48 4.31 4.24
CA LEU A 102 11.94 5.45 3.47
C LEU A 102 12.49 6.50 4.42
N ARG A 103 13.68 6.98 4.16
CA ARG A 103 14.35 7.99 4.99
C ARG A 103 13.51 9.25 5.06
N ASP A 104 13.40 9.84 6.24
CA ASP A 104 12.65 11.09 6.46
C ASP A 104 13.19 12.24 5.61
N ASP A 105 14.51 12.31 5.43
CA ASP A 105 15.15 13.33 4.60
C ASP A 105 14.80 13.21 3.11
N LEU A 106 14.58 12.00 2.59
CA LEU A 106 14.14 11.76 1.23
C LEU A 106 12.76 12.38 0.97
N ILE A 107 11.80 12.10 1.86
CA ILE A 107 10.44 12.67 1.76
C ILE A 107 10.50 14.19 1.84
N LEU A 108 11.35 14.72 2.73
CA LEU A 108 11.56 16.17 2.86
C LEU A 108 12.21 16.77 1.60
N GLN A 109 13.20 16.11 1.00
CA GLN A 109 13.82 16.53 -0.26
C GLN A 109 12.79 16.55 -1.37
N PHE A 110 12.03 15.50 -1.53
CA PHE A 110 10.96 15.42 -2.52
C PHE A 110 9.93 16.55 -2.33
N TYR A 111 9.46 16.77 -1.11
CA TYR A 111 8.56 17.89 -0.79
C TYR A 111 9.14 19.24 -1.20
N LYS A 112 10.44 19.49 -0.93
CA LYS A 112 11.11 20.75 -1.31
C LYS A 112 11.19 20.93 -2.82
N HIS A 113 11.43 19.88 -3.59
CA HIS A 113 11.43 19.95 -5.05
C HIS A 113 10.04 20.25 -5.62
N MET A 114 8.99 19.77 -4.95
CA MET A 114 7.62 19.94 -5.42
C MET A 114 6.90 21.17 -4.87
N GLN A 115 7.56 22.04 -4.09
CA GLN A 115 6.95 23.23 -3.45
C GLN A 115 6.23 24.18 -4.39
N SER A 116 6.66 24.30 -5.64
CA SER A 116 6.06 25.19 -6.64
C SER A 116 4.86 24.59 -7.40
N ALA A 117 4.60 23.29 -7.22
CA ALA A 117 3.54 22.57 -7.91
C ALA A 117 2.38 22.23 -6.97
N THR A 118 1.15 22.29 -7.48
CA THR A 118 -0.01 21.75 -6.77
C THR A 118 0.06 20.22 -6.87
N THR A 119 0.76 19.57 -5.96
CA THR A 119 1.02 18.13 -6.00
C THR A 119 0.33 17.43 -4.84
N GLU A 120 -0.42 16.39 -5.15
CA GLU A 120 -1.00 15.45 -4.18
C GLU A 120 -0.11 14.22 -4.11
N ILE A 121 0.44 13.95 -2.92
CA ILE A 121 1.37 12.83 -2.71
C ILE A 121 0.73 11.82 -1.76
N HIS A 122 0.66 10.58 -2.19
CA HIS A 122 0.18 9.45 -1.39
C HIS A 122 1.29 8.41 -1.23
N MET A 123 1.71 8.19 0.01
CA MET A 123 2.62 7.12 0.38
C MET A 123 1.81 6.01 1.08
N ILE A 124 1.87 4.79 0.54
CA ILE A 124 1.09 3.65 1.03
C ILE A 124 2.08 2.57 1.49
N GLU A 125 2.18 2.35 2.79
CA GLU A 125 2.90 1.22 3.36
C GLU A 125 1.99 -0.02 3.33
N THR A 126 2.49 -1.11 2.73
CA THR A 126 1.71 -2.33 2.56
C THR A 126 2.62 -3.55 2.36
N THR A 127 2.08 -4.70 1.97
CA THR A 127 2.84 -5.92 1.69
C THR A 127 3.35 -5.96 0.24
N ALA A 128 4.40 -6.74 -0.04
CA ALA A 128 4.98 -6.87 -1.38
C ALA A 128 3.94 -7.28 -2.44
N GLU A 129 3.05 -8.20 -2.10
CA GLU A 129 1.95 -8.64 -2.98
C GLU A 129 1.00 -7.48 -3.29
N GLN A 130 0.66 -6.69 -2.28
CA GLN A 130 -0.23 -5.55 -2.45
C GLN A 130 0.45 -4.41 -3.21
N VAL A 131 1.77 -4.19 -3.05
CA VAL A 131 2.55 -3.25 -3.87
C VAL A 131 2.41 -3.60 -5.35
N LEU A 132 2.63 -4.87 -5.71
CA LEU A 132 2.48 -5.34 -7.09
C LEU A 132 1.05 -5.15 -7.62
N SER A 133 0.04 -5.48 -6.81
CA SER A 133 -1.37 -5.26 -7.17
C SER A 133 -1.68 -3.78 -7.36
N ASN A 134 -1.24 -2.92 -6.45
CA ASN A 134 -1.49 -1.48 -6.53
C ASN A 134 -0.90 -0.87 -7.80
N VAL A 135 0.31 -1.29 -8.20
CA VAL A 135 0.93 -0.82 -9.44
C VAL A 135 0.20 -1.36 -10.66
N SER A 136 -0.10 -2.66 -10.71
CA SER A 136 -0.79 -3.27 -11.86
C SER A 136 -2.21 -2.73 -12.05
N GLU A 137 -2.91 -2.40 -10.96
CA GLU A 137 -4.27 -1.87 -10.96
C GLU A 137 -4.36 -0.33 -11.05
N MET A 138 -3.25 0.35 -11.35
CA MET A 138 -3.16 1.81 -11.45
C MET A 138 -3.52 2.57 -10.16
N LYS A 139 -3.44 1.91 -9.00
CA LYS A 139 -3.61 2.56 -7.69
C LYS A 139 -2.35 3.29 -7.25
N SER A 140 -1.19 2.79 -7.68
CA SER A 140 0.12 3.43 -7.48
C SER A 140 0.86 3.53 -8.81
N GLU A 141 1.57 4.62 -9.00
CA GLU A 141 2.44 4.86 -10.15
C GLU A 141 3.77 4.12 -9.98
N ILE A 142 4.29 4.12 -8.75
CA ILE A 142 5.55 3.50 -8.38
C ILE A 142 5.33 2.54 -7.21
N GLY A 143 5.96 1.38 -7.28
CA GLY A 143 6.07 0.44 -6.18
C GLY A 143 7.53 0.27 -5.76
N ILE A 144 7.78 0.06 -4.47
CA ILE A 144 9.10 -0.23 -3.91
C ILE A 144 8.98 -1.40 -2.95
N THR A 145 9.86 -2.39 -3.08
CA THR A 145 9.92 -3.54 -2.16
C THR A 145 11.34 -4.07 -2.02
N ILE A 146 11.61 -4.74 -0.91
CA ILE A 146 12.86 -5.47 -0.69
C ILE A 146 12.56 -6.96 -0.70
N LEU A 147 13.15 -7.67 -1.65
CA LEU A 147 12.96 -9.11 -1.84
C LEU A 147 14.30 -9.85 -1.69
N ASN A 148 14.26 -11.11 -1.25
CA ASN A 148 15.40 -12.00 -1.39
C ASN A 148 15.38 -12.75 -2.74
N ASP A 149 16.42 -13.54 -3.04
CA ASP A 149 16.56 -14.29 -4.30
C ASP A 149 15.33 -15.14 -4.63
N TYR A 150 14.84 -15.88 -3.64
CA TYR A 150 13.71 -16.79 -3.83
C TYR A 150 12.41 -16.02 -4.08
N GLN A 151 12.15 -15.00 -3.27
CA GLN A 151 11.01 -14.09 -3.44
C GLN A 151 11.06 -13.41 -4.80
N LEU A 152 12.22 -12.87 -5.20
CA LEU A 152 12.40 -12.16 -6.46
C LEU A 152 12.08 -13.06 -7.66
N SER A 153 12.49 -14.34 -7.62
CA SER A 153 12.21 -15.30 -8.69
C SER A 153 10.72 -15.54 -8.92
N ILE A 154 9.94 -15.59 -7.85
CA ILE A 154 8.48 -15.74 -7.90
C ILE A 154 7.83 -14.43 -8.30
N PHE A 155 8.29 -13.34 -7.71
CA PHE A 155 7.75 -12.00 -7.95
C PHE A 155 7.88 -11.58 -9.41
N ARG A 156 8.99 -11.92 -10.08
CA ARG A 156 9.18 -11.71 -11.53
C ARG A 156 8.09 -12.37 -12.36
N LYS A 157 7.77 -13.63 -12.08
CA LYS A 157 6.71 -14.35 -12.80
C LYS A 157 5.33 -13.71 -12.60
N MET A 158 5.06 -13.21 -11.41
CA MET A 158 3.80 -12.52 -11.12
C MET A 158 3.76 -11.14 -11.79
N ALA A 159 4.87 -10.42 -11.83
CA ALA A 159 5.00 -9.13 -12.50
C ALA A 159 4.80 -9.27 -14.02
N ASP A 160 5.44 -10.26 -14.64
CA ASP A 160 5.28 -10.57 -16.06
C ASP A 160 3.81 -10.83 -16.42
N ALA A 161 3.12 -11.64 -15.60
CA ALA A 161 1.71 -11.95 -15.79
C ALA A 161 0.77 -10.73 -15.64
N LYS A 162 1.23 -9.67 -14.96
CA LYS A 162 0.50 -8.42 -14.71
C LYS A 162 0.98 -7.25 -15.58
N GLU A 163 1.87 -7.51 -16.54
CA GLU A 163 2.47 -6.48 -17.41
C GLU A 163 3.20 -5.35 -16.65
N VAL A 164 3.90 -5.72 -15.58
CA VAL A 164 4.62 -4.82 -14.69
C VAL A 164 6.13 -5.05 -14.85
N GLU A 165 6.89 -3.97 -14.93
CA GLU A 165 8.35 -3.97 -15.03
C GLU A 165 8.98 -3.89 -13.63
N LEU A 166 10.06 -4.68 -13.45
CA LEU A 166 10.87 -4.67 -12.24
C LEU A 166 12.29 -4.18 -12.58
N SER A 167 12.74 -3.15 -11.87
CA SER A 167 14.10 -2.65 -11.93
C SER A 167 14.80 -2.87 -10.59
N ILE A 168 15.97 -3.51 -10.60
CA ILE A 168 16.80 -3.67 -9.40
C ILE A 168 17.63 -2.42 -9.24
N LEU A 169 17.44 -1.67 -8.17
CA LEU A 169 18.21 -0.49 -7.82
C LEU A 169 19.54 -0.85 -7.13
N GLY A 170 19.53 -1.87 -6.31
CA GLY A 170 20.71 -2.31 -5.59
C GLY A 170 20.53 -3.68 -4.96
N GLU A 171 21.63 -4.27 -4.52
CA GLU A 171 21.67 -5.55 -3.83
C GLU A 171 22.49 -5.46 -2.55
N GLY A 172 22.20 -6.29 -1.58
CA GLY A 172 22.86 -6.30 -0.28
C GLY A 172 22.52 -7.56 0.52
N SER A 173 23.16 -7.70 1.67
CA SER A 173 22.97 -8.85 2.55
C SER A 173 21.78 -8.69 3.50
N LEU A 174 21.41 -9.78 4.15
CA LEU A 174 20.53 -9.78 5.32
C LEU A 174 21.29 -9.21 6.53
N TYR A 175 20.61 -8.37 7.31
CA TYR A 175 21.14 -7.79 8.56
C TYR A 175 20.25 -8.14 9.74
N VAL A 176 20.87 -8.19 10.93
CA VAL A 176 20.21 -8.12 12.22
C VAL A 176 20.30 -6.68 12.71
N HIS A 177 19.19 -6.16 13.17
CA HIS A 177 19.08 -4.84 13.82
C HIS A 177 18.65 -5.05 15.26
N ILE A 178 19.48 -4.59 16.21
CA ILE A 178 19.28 -4.77 17.64
C ILE A 178 19.82 -3.56 18.40
N ASN A 179 19.25 -3.25 19.56
CA ASN A 179 19.74 -2.14 20.36
C ASN A 179 21.17 -2.42 20.91
N GLU A 180 22.03 -1.43 20.85
CA GLU A 180 23.43 -1.49 21.29
C GLU A 180 23.58 -2.01 22.73
N LYS A 181 22.66 -1.66 23.64
CA LYS A 181 22.66 -2.11 25.04
C LYS A 181 22.47 -3.62 25.23
N ASN A 182 21.96 -4.32 24.22
CA ASN A 182 21.76 -5.77 24.25
C ASN A 182 23.00 -6.54 23.74
N LEU A 183 24.08 -5.83 23.45
CA LEU A 183 25.34 -6.37 22.93
C LEU A 183 26.47 -6.14 23.93
N ASP A 184 27.30 -7.16 24.14
CA ASP A 184 28.53 -7.01 24.96
C ASP A 184 29.57 -6.16 24.22
N GLU A 185 29.59 -6.26 22.87
CA GLU A 185 30.45 -5.48 21.99
C GLU A 185 29.74 -5.21 20.63
N LEU A 186 30.11 -4.08 20.02
CA LEU A 186 29.62 -3.73 18.69
C LEU A 186 30.51 -4.40 17.64
N VAL A 187 29.96 -5.41 16.98
CA VAL A 187 30.64 -6.21 15.96
C VAL A 187 29.93 -6.09 14.61
N GLU A 188 30.66 -6.36 13.54
CA GLU A 188 30.08 -6.34 12.18
C GLU A 188 29.33 -7.62 11.82
N GLU A 189 29.64 -8.74 12.51
CA GLU A 189 29.04 -10.05 12.24
C GLU A 189 28.87 -10.86 13.53
N LYS A 190 27.76 -11.62 13.63
CA LYS A 190 27.50 -12.62 14.69
C LYS A 190 26.88 -13.88 14.10
N ASP A 191 26.97 -14.99 14.85
CA ASP A 191 26.29 -16.22 14.50
C ASP A 191 24.78 -16.11 14.72
N ALA A 192 23.99 -16.71 13.86
CA ALA A 192 22.52 -16.69 14.01
C ALA A 192 22.05 -17.32 15.33
N ARG A 193 22.85 -18.26 15.88
CA ARG A 193 22.56 -18.95 17.15
C ARG A 193 22.62 -18.02 18.36
N ASP A 194 23.40 -16.93 18.28
CA ASP A 194 23.53 -15.96 19.38
C ASP A 194 22.22 -15.21 19.64
N PHE A 195 21.28 -15.24 18.70
CA PHE A 195 19.98 -14.56 18.78
C PHE A 195 18.82 -15.48 19.19
N LEU A 196 19.04 -16.78 19.41
CA LEU A 196 17.95 -17.74 19.68
C LEU A 196 17.16 -17.46 20.97
N ASP A 197 17.79 -16.81 21.96
CA ASP A 197 17.14 -16.48 23.22
C ASP A 197 16.49 -15.07 23.19
N PHE A 198 16.75 -14.30 22.15
CA PHE A 198 16.18 -12.97 21.92
C PHE A 198 14.78 -13.03 21.31
N THR A 199 14.06 -11.93 21.37
CA THR A 199 12.72 -11.80 20.80
C THR A 199 12.80 -11.31 19.35
N LEU A 200 12.38 -12.12 18.37
CA LEU A 200 12.34 -11.73 16.96
C LEU A 200 11.10 -10.91 16.68
N ILE A 201 11.28 -9.68 16.19
CA ILE A 201 10.23 -8.85 15.60
C ILE A 201 10.20 -9.12 14.10
N HIS A 202 9.01 -9.43 13.58
CA HIS A 202 8.80 -9.56 12.15
C HIS A 202 7.56 -8.81 11.69
N LEU A 203 7.52 -8.44 10.41
CA LEU A 203 6.37 -7.82 9.79
C LEU A 203 5.20 -8.82 9.66
N PRO A 204 3.96 -8.35 9.54
CA PRO A 204 2.81 -9.22 9.29
C PRO A 204 3.04 -10.16 8.10
N TYR A 205 2.63 -11.39 8.24
CA TYR A 205 2.81 -12.39 7.20
C TYR A 205 1.89 -12.12 6.01
N ASP A 206 2.49 -12.10 4.84
CA ASP A 206 1.83 -12.26 3.55
C ASP A 206 2.37 -13.53 2.85
N PHE A 207 1.98 -13.74 1.61
CA PHE A 207 2.50 -14.86 0.82
C PHE A 207 4.03 -14.83 0.72
N PHE A 208 4.63 -13.65 0.45
CA PHE A 208 6.09 -13.51 0.29
C PHE A 208 6.83 -13.63 1.61
N SER A 209 6.29 -13.11 2.70
CA SER A 209 6.88 -13.25 4.04
C SER A 209 6.89 -14.71 4.48
N ASN A 210 5.84 -15.48 4.15
CA ASN A 210 5.79 -16.91 4.44
C ASN A 210 6.88 -17.72 3.70
N LEU A 211 7.32 -17.28 2.53
CA LEU A 211 8.44 -17.90 1.82
C LEU A 211 9.76 -17.81 2.61
N ASN A 212 9.90 -16.81 3.48
CA ASN A 212 11.07 -16.64 4.34
C ASN A 212 11.15 -17.69 5.45
N MET A 213 10.04 -18.35 5.81
CA MET A 213 10.01 -19.33 6.90
C MET A 213 10.91 -20.54 6.65
N SER A 214 11.20 -20.85 5.38
CA SER A 214 12.09 -21.95 4.98
C SER A 214 13.56 -21.51 4.86
N LEU A 215 13.86 -20.23 4.96
CA LEU A 215 15.24 -19.75 4.87
C LEU A 215 16.06 -20.18 6.08
N THR A 216 17.31 -20.51 5.83
CA THR A 216 18.29 -20.85 6.88
C THR A 216 19.38 -19.78 6.93
N MET A 217 19.72 -19.37 8.12
CA MET A 217 20.84 -18.46 8.43
C MET A 217 21.87 -19.26 9.20
N ASP A 218 22.95 -19.67 8.58
CA ASP A 218 23.95 -20.58 9.16
C ASP A 218 23.32 -21.81 9.87
N GLY A 219 22.35 -22.45 9.19
CA GLY A 219 21.62 -23.62 9.70
C GLY A 219 20.49 -23.31 10.70
N VAL A 220 20.26 -22.06 11.07
CA VAL A 220 19.16 -21.62 11.92
C VAL A 220 17.98 -21.17 11.05
N GLN A 221 16.81 -21.75 11.27
CA GLN A 221 15.57 -21.34 10.59
C GLN A 221 14.84 -20.27 11.38
N LEU A 222 14.02 -19.44 10.70
CA LEU A 222 13.16 -18.45 11.38
C LEU A 222 12.22 -19.08 12.41
N THR A 223 11.78 -20.33 12.16
CA THR A 223 10.95 -21.11 13.08
C THR A 223 11.67 -21.56 14.34
N SER A 224 13.01 -21.43 14.40
CA SER A 224 13.80 -21.78 15.59
C SER A 224 13.69 -20.74 16.70
N PHE A 225 13.27 -19.51 16.40
CA PHE A 225 13.09 -18.45 17.40
C PHE A 225 11.81 -18.71 18.20
N LYS A 226 11.97 -18.89 19.52
CA LYS A 226 10.85 -19.23 20.43
C LYS A 226 9.96 -18.06 20.79
N LYS A 227 10.56 -16.84 20.82
CA LYS A 227 9.87 -15.60 21.14
C LYS A 227 9.74 -14.77 19.87
N THR A 228 8.51 -14.52 19.43
CA THR A 228 8.24 -13.73 18.23
C THR A 228 7.15 -12.71 18.47
N ILE A 229 7.29 -11.55 17.86
CA ILE A 229 6.28 -10.47 17.87
C ILE A 229 6.03 -10.04 16.43
N THR A 230 4.75 -9.98 16.04
CA THR A 230 4.35 -9.47 14.73
C THR A 230 3.86 -8.03 14.86
N MET A 231 4.48 -7.09 14.15
CA MET A 231 4.03 -5.69 14.11
C MET A 231 4.46 -5.01 12.82
N SER A 232 3.69 -4.00 12.39
CA SER A 232 3.93 -3.23 11.15
C SER A 232 4.23 -1.76 11.40
N ASN A 233 3.94 -1.25 12.59
CA ASN A 233 4.14 0.15 12.90
C ASN A 233 5.61 0.41 13.22
N TYR A 234 6.27 1.24 12.39
CA TYR A 234 7.70 1.56 12.54
C TYR A 234 8.04 2.13 13.92
N HIS A 235 7.28 3.08 14.44
CA HIS A 235 7.49 3.66 15.77
C HIS A 235 7.40 2.61 16.88
N ALA A 236 6.44 1.68 16.79
CA ALA A 236 6.32 0.60 17.75
C ALA A 236 7.50 -0.37 17.67
N ILE A 237 8.01 -0.67 16.47
CA ILE A 237 9.20 -1.49 16.26
C ILE A 237 10.41 -0.84 16.93
N ILE A 238 10.70 0.43 16.64
CA ILE A 238 11.81 1.17 17.24
C ILE A 238 11.69 1.21 18.77
N ASN A 239 10.49 1.44 19.28
CA ASN A 239 10.26 1.45 20.73
C ASN A 239 10.51 0.08 21.37
N MET A 240 10.09 -1.01 20.73
CA MET A 240 10.37 -2.37 21.19
C MET A 240 11.86 -2.69 21.15
N LEU A 241 12.55 -2.37 20.06
CA LEU A 241 14.01 -2.55 19.96
C LEU A 241 14.75 -1.78 21.06
N ASN A 242 14.31 -0.56 21.38
CA ASN A 242 14.96 0.28 22.37
C ASN A 242 14.71 -0.11 23.84
N HIS A 243 13.64 -0.84 24.15
CA HIS A 243 13.24 -1.09 25.53
C HIS A 243 13.20 -2.58 25.92
N THR A 244 13.52 -3.49 24.99
CA THR A 244 13.47 -4.93 25.23
C THR A 244 14.73 -5.66 24.74
N ASP A 245 14.73 -6.98 24.83
CA ASP A 245 15.70 -7.89 24.21
C ASP A 245 15.39 -8.17 22.73
N ALA A 246 14.53 -7.38 22.10
CA ALA A 246 14.09 -7.66 20.76
C ALA A 246 15.14 -7.31 19.69
N PHE A 247 15.09 -8.04 18.58
CA PHE A 247 15.81 -7.74 17.36
C PHE A 247 14.90 -7.92 16.14
N MET A 248 15.28 -7.37 15.00
CA MET A 248 14.61 -7.60 13.73
C MET A 248 15.61 -8.00 12.65
N LEU A 249 15.12 -8.74 11.66
CA LEU A 249 15.83 -9.00 10.42
C LEU A 249 15.48 -7.93 9.39
N GLY A 250 16.49 -7.41 8.72
CA GLY A 250 16.31 -6.34 7.76
C GLY A 250 17.35 -6.32 6.65
N ASN A 251 17.72 -5.15 6.21
CA ASN A 251 18.59 -4.93 5.06
C ASN A 251 19.49 -3.69 5.25
N LYS A 252 20.47 -3.53 4.36
CA LYS A 252 21.45 -2.42 4.47
C LYS A 252 20.81 -1.03 4.35
N TRP A 253 19.72 -0.88 3.61
CA TRP A 253 19.06 0.41 3.38
C TRP A 253 18.33 0.96 4.60
N GLN A 254 18.22 0.16 5.68
CA GLN A 254 17.65 0.59 6.97
C GLN A 254 18.72 1.09 7.97
N ILE A 255 20.03 0.84 7.70
CA ILE A 255 21.12 1.06 8.67
C ILE A 255 21.19 2.52 9.11
N GLU A 256 21.21 3.46 8.16
CA GLU A 256 21.38 4.89 8.50
C GLU A 256 20.21 5.42 9.33
N GLU A 257 18.98 5.03 9.01
CA GLU A 257 17.79 5.42 9.76
C GLU A 257 17.79 4.84 11.18
N LEU A 258 18.14 3.55 11.31
CA LEU A 258 18.17 2.86 12.60
C LEU A 258 19.30 3.33 13.52
N LYS A 259 20.42 3.76 12.95
CA LYS A 259 21.58 4.29 13.69
C LYS A 259 21.22 5.48 14.58
N HIS A 260 20.32 6.36 14.10
CA HIS A 260 19.84 7.50 14.89
C HIS A 260 19.07 7.10 16.15
N SER A 261 18.59 5.86 16.21
CA SER A 261 17.83 5.29 17.31
C SER A 261 18.66 4.37 18.22
N HIS A 262 20.00 4.43 18.17
CA HIS A 262 20.92 3.55 18.92
C HIS A 262 20.72 2.05 18.61
N ILE A 263 20.33 1.74 17.38
CA ILE A 263 20.17 0.38 16.89
C ILE A 263 21.40 0.04 16.05
N HIS A 264 22.14 -0.97 16.50
CA HIS A 264 23.27 -1.52 15.79
C HIS A 264 22.81 -2.51 14.72
N SER A 265 23.47 -2.46 13.58
CA SER A 265 23.19 -3.32 12.42
C SER A 265 24.40 -4.19 12.13
N MET A 266 24.23 -5.49 12.10
CA MET A 266 25.29 -6.45 11.82
C MET A 266 24.84 -7.52 10.86
N ARG A 267 25.79 -8.14 10.15
CA ARG A 267 25.53 -9.30 9.29
C ARG A 267 25.47 -10.59 10.11
N ILE A 268 24.80 -11.57 9.56
CA ILE A 268 24.86 -12.94 10.09
C ILE A 268 26.00 -13.66 9.39
N ARG A 269 26.89 -14.27 10.16
CA ARG A 269 28.02 -15.04 9.64
C ARG A 269 27.52 -16.22 8.82
N ASN A 270 28.20 -16.55 7.72
CA ASN A 270 27.85 -17.64 6.82
C ASN A 270 26.38 -17.58 6.32
N CYS A 271 25.86 -16.39 6.09
CA CYS A 271 24.50 -16.17 5.59
C CYS A 271 24.57 -15.61 4.16
N ASP A 272 24.18 -16.45 3.18
CA ASP A 272 24.22 -16.11 1.76
C ASP A 272 22.93 -15.46 1.25
N ILE A 273 22.00 -15.09 2.15
CA ILE A 273 20.73 -14.49 1.76
C ILE A 273 20.99 -13.08 1.22
N GLN A 274 20.78 -12.91 -0.08
CA GLN A 274 20.82 -11.61 -0.75
C GLN A 274 19.47 -10.90 -0.66
N LYS A 275 19.50 -9.59 -0.56
CA LYS A 275 18.36 -8.69 -0.60
C LYS A 275 18.47 -7.76 -1.80
N TYR A 276 17.37 -7.54 -2.48
CA TYR A 276 17.27 -6.70 -3.67
C TYR A 276 16.31 -5.56 -3.42
N PHE A 277 16.77 -4.34 -3.65
CA PHE A 277 15.89 -3.17 -3.70
C PHE A 277 15.25 -3.12 -5.07
N VAL A 278 13.94 -3.31 -5.12
CA VAL A 278 13.18 -3.45 -6.36
C VAL A 278 12.23 -2.28 -6.55
N ILE A 279 12.36 -1.59 -7.67
CA ILE A 279 11.42 -0.58 -8.15
C ILE A 279 10.46 -1.25 -9.14
N ILE A 280 9.18 -0.96 -9.00
CA ILE A 280 8.08 -1.59 -9.72
C ILE A 280 7.30 -0.50 -10.45
N ARG A 281 7.10 -0.67 -11.77
CA ARG A 281 6.34 0.24 -12.62
C ARG A 281 5.51 -0.54 -13.64
N ARG A 282 4.47 0.05 -14.18
CA ARG A 282 3.77 -0.54 -15.33
C ARG A 282 4.63 -0.46 -16.59
N ASN A 283 4.55 -1.50 -17.41
CA ASN A 283 5.22 -1.52 -18.71
C ASN A 283 4.73 -0.36 -19.59
N ARG A 284 5.68 0.34 -20.24
CA ARG A 284 5.41 1.42 -21.20
C ARG A 284 4.64 2.62 -20.67
N GLU A 285 4.43 2.74 -19.37
CA GLU A 285 3.81 3.92 -18.80
C GLU A 285 4.80 5.08 -18.73
N VAL A 286 4.33 6.25 -19.14
CA VAL A 286 5.09 7.49 -18.95
C VAL A 286 4.86 7.99 -17.54
N LEU A 287 5.94 8.13 -16.78
CA LEU A 287 5.87 8.66 -15.42
C LEU A 287 5.44 10.13 -15.42
N SER A 288 4.67 10.48 -14.41
CA SER A 288 4.41 11.88 -14.08
C SER A 288 5.71 12.63 -13.76
N GLU A 289 5.72 13.95 -13.85
CA GLU A 289 6.91 14.73 -13.45
C GLU A 289 7.26 14.49 -11.97
N ALA A 290 6.26 14.38 -11.10
CA ALA A 290 6.46 14.03 -9.71
C ALA A 290 7.08 12.63 -9.55
N GLY A 291 6.65 11.66 -10.35
CA GLY A 291 7.20 10.30 -10.36
C GLY A 291 8.67 10.26 -10.81
N LYS A 292 9.03 11.06 -11.81
CA LYS A 292 10.43 11.18 -12.28
C LYS A 292 11.33 11.74 -11.18
N VAL A 293 10.94 12.89 -10.60
CA VAL A 293 11.69 13.53 -9.50
C VAL A 293 11.82 12.58 -8.31
N PHE A 294 10.75 11.87 -7.97
CA PHE A 294 10.78 10.90 -6.87
C PHE A 294 11.79 9.77 -7.14
N LEU A 295 11.80 9.20 -8.34
CA LEU A 295 12.76 8.16 -8.69
C LEU A 295 14.21 8.67 -8.76
N GLU A 296 14.44 9.89 -9.21
CA GLU A 296 15.78 10.50 -9.18
C GLU A 296 16.30 10.57 -7.73
N ILE A 297 15.49 11.07 -6.79
CA ILE A 297 15.86 11.14 -5.37
C ILE A 297 16.07 9.72 -4.79
N ILE A 298 15.23 8.75 -5.14
CA ILE A 298 15.42 7.34 -4.72
C ILE A 298 16.75 6.80 -5.23
N HIS A 299 17.09 7.04 -6.50
CA HIS A 299 18.36 6.60 -7.08
C HIS A 299 19.55 7.25 -6.37
N GLU A 300 19.53 8.57 -6.19
CA GLU A 300 20.59 9.30 -5.48
C GLU A 300 20.76 8.84 -4.03
N THR A 301 19.64 8.47 -3.36
CA THR A 301 19.68 8.09 -1.94
C THR A 301 20.14 6.65 -1.73
N TYR A 302 19.77 5.72 -2.61
CA TYR A 302 19.91 4.29 -2.32
C TYR A 302 20.80 3.51 -3.31
N ALA A 303 21.15 4.03 -4.50
CA ALA A 303 21.91 3.27 -5.49
C ALA A 303 23.35 3.00 -5.05
N ASP A 304 23.98 3.94 -4.34
CA ASP A 304 25.38 3.85 -3.89
C ASP A 304 25.53 3.29 -2.46
N MET A 305 24.45 2.89 -1.83
CA MET A 305 24.43 2.20 -0.54
C MET A 305 24.63 0.70 -0.77
#